data_7aaf88de3e4f5532aaf51e5e0e6e40c3
#
_entry.id   7aaf88de3e4f5532aaf51e5e0e6e40c3
#
_cell.length_a   1.000
_cell.length_b   1.000
_cell.length_c   1.000
_cell.angle_alpha   90.00
_cell.angle_beta   90.00
_cell.angle_gamma   90.00
#
_symmetry.space_group_name_H-M   'P 1'
#
loop_
_entity.id
_entity.type
_entity.pdbx_description
1 polymer ?
#
loop_
_entity_poly.entity_id
_entity_poly.type
_entity_poly.pdbx_seq_one_letter_code
_entity_poly.pdbx_strand_id
1 'polypeptide(L)'
;MITKDNSSKIIRGFTLIELLVVIAIIAILIGLLLPAVQKVREASAKATCSNNLKQWSLAIHNYHSTFGSFMPAAVANPNRISWPVFLWPYVEMDNTANKYDKTLGFWQPNNTIQNTHNGVCSTTAKIYYCGSGRQDAKWQGDSYWRARSNYVINWGPVRMPLLGAAPQTYSPWGYTDFSNRASPRISNLDKFPDGTSNTLAFSEVLMHDNDAAADFRGDFINDDTQCGRFMTIDTPNSGVDELSGGWCVNDAVKMPCIVSGNGKIAARSRHSGGVNASFCDGSIRFVSNSISLVTWQALSTMNGSEVFDPNY
;
A
#
# COMPACT_ATOMS: atom_id res chain seq x y z
N MET A 1 59.58 -59.30 6.39
CA MET A 1 59.93 -58.21 7.29
C MET A 1 59.29 -56.95 6.71
N ILE A 2 58.16 -56.53 7.25
CA ILE A 2 57.41 -55.34 6.74
C ILE A 2 57.69 -54.21 7.72
N THR A 3 58.45 -53.27 7.29
CA THR A 3 58.71 -52.03 8.06
C THR A 3 57.49 -51.13 7.99
N LYS A 4 56.81 -50.90 9.12
CA LYS A 4 55.77 -49.90 9.30
C LYS A 4 56.44 -48.51 9.30
N ASP A 5 56.17 -47.73 8.29
CA ASP A 5 56.50 -46.32 8.25
C ASP A 5 55.55 -45.53 9.19
N ASN A 6 56.09 -45.11 10.32
CA ASN A 6 55.33 -44.35 11.33
C ASN A 6 55.60 -42.85 11.13
N SER A 7 55.11 -42.29 10.02
CA SER A 7 55.14 -40.83 9.85
C SER A 7 54.19 -40.16 10.82
N SER A 8 54.66 -39.70 11.96
CA SER A 8 53.87 -38.86 12.88
C SER A 8 53.56 -37.52 12.22
N LYS A 9 52.27 -37.36 11.82
CA LYS A 9 51.73 -36.06 11.42
C LYS A 9 51.84 -35.11 12.60
N ILE A 10 52.71 -34.10 12.48
CA ILE A 10 52.80 -33.00 13.44
C ILE A 10 51.51 -32.20 13.30
N ILE A 11 50.59 -32.36 14.23
CA ILE A 11 49.38 -31.53 14.37
C ILE A 11 49.89 -30.21 14.95
N ARG A 12 49.95 -29.17 14.12
CA ARG A 12 50.23 -27.81 14.61
C ARG A 12 49.04 -27.34 15.42
N GLY A 13 49.20 -27.15 16.69
CA GLY A 13 48.21 -26.57 17.59
C GLY A 13 48.00 -25.06 17.22
N PHE A 14 46.76 -24.63 17.26
CA PHE A 14 46.35 -23.26 17.06
C PHE A 14 46.69 -22.43 18.32
N THR A 15 47.32 -21.29 18.18
CA THR A 15 47.65 -20.44 19.32
C THR A 15 46.46 -19.55 19.69
N LEU A 16 46.35 -19.18 20.96
CA LEU A 16 45.30 -18.27 21.43
C LEU A 16 45.32 -16.91 20.70
N ILE A 17 46.54 -16.42 20.37
CA ILE A 17 46.71 -15.17 19.65
C ILE A 17 46.21 -15.27 18.21
N GLU A 18 46.47 -16.37 17.50
CA GLU A 18 45.94 -16.57 16.12
C GLU A 18 44.42 -16.60 16.12
N LEU A 19 43.79 -17.26 17.11
CA LEU A 19 42.36 -17.26 17.24
C LEU A 19 41.79 -15.83 17.49
N LEU A 20 42.43 -15.10 18.40
CA LEU A 20 42.00 -13.77 18.83
C LEU A 20 42.09 -12.74 17.65
N VAL A 21 43.16 -12.81 16.83
CA VAL A 21 43.33 -11.97 15.66
C VAL A 21 42.25 -12.28 14.60
N VAL A 22 41.93 -13.56 14.38
CA VAL A 22 40.90 -13.95 13.40
C VAL A 22 39.54 -13.44 13.82
N ILE A 23 39.12 -13.64 15.09
CA ILE A 23 37.82 -13.13 15.56
C ILE A 23 37.76 -11.60 15.52
N ALA A 24 38.87 -10.90 15.80
CA ALA A 24 38.91 -9.43 15.70
C ALA A 24 38.72 -8.95 14.26
N ILE A 25 39.33 -9.61 13.29
CA ILE A 25 39.17 -9.27 11.85
C ILE A 25 37.70 -9.56 11.43
N ILE A 26 37.16 -10.70 11.80
CA ILE A 26 35.76 -11.05 11.50
C ILE A 26 34.80 -10.03 12.11
N ALA A 27 35.01 -9.62 13.35
CA ALA A 27 34.18 -8.63 14.03
C ALA A 27 34.19 -7.28 13.31
N ILE A 28 35.35 -6.82 12.86
CA ILE A 28 35.51 -5.59 12.07
C ILE A 28 34.77 -5.71 10.74
N LEU A 29 34.97 -6.81 10.01
CA LEU A 29 34.32 -7.04 8.72
C LEU A 29 32.78 -7.08 8.86
N ILE A 30 32.24 -7.80 9.85
CA ILE A 30 30.79 -7.84 10.12
C ILE A 30 30.29 -6.44 10.52
N GLY A 31 31.03 -5.72 11.37
CA GLY A 31 30.66 -4.38 11.80
C GLY A 31 30.55 -3.37 10.64
N LEU A 32 31.37 -3.50 9.60
CA LEU A 32 31.31 -2.68 8.40
C LEU A 32 30.25 -3.15 7.39
N LEU A 33 30.05 -4.47 7.26
CA LEU A 33 29.12 -5.03 6.29
C LEU A 33 27.65 -4.89 6.71
N LEU A 34 27.33 -5.03 8.00
CA LEU A 34 25.96 -5.04 8.48
C LEU A 34 25.18 -3.76 8.11
N PRO A 35 25.69 -2.52 8.34
CA PRO A 35 25.02 -1.30 7.92
C PRO A 35 24.88 -1.18 6.40
N ALA A 36 25.88 -1.63 5.64
CA ALA A 36 25.85 -1.60 4.18
C ALA A 36 24.77 -2.53 3.62
N VAL A 37 24.67 -3.75 4.12
CA VAL A 37 23.65 -4.72 3.72
C VAL A 37 22.24 -4.20 4.04
N GLN A 38 22.04 -3.56 5.20
CA GLN A 38 20.74 -2.97 5.57
C GLN A 38 20.34 -1.86 4.60
N LYS A 39 21.24 -0.97 4.21
CA LYS A 39 20.98 0.09 3.22
C LYS A 39 20.63 -0.48 1.84
N VAL A 40 21.33 -1.52 1.40
CA VAL A 40 21.06 -2.18 0.10
C VAL A 40 19.68 -2.86 0.12
N ARG A 41 19.32 -3.55 1.23
CA ARG A 41 18.00 -4.16 1.38
C ARG A 41 16.88 -3.13 1.34
N GLU A 42 17.04 -2.01 2.04
CA GLU A 42 16.06 -0.92 2.04
C GLU A 42 15.90 -0.29 0.66
N ALA A 43 17.02 -0.02 -0.05
CA ALA A 43 16.98 0.49 -1.40
C ALA A 43 16.30 -0.48 -2.39
N SER A 44 16.54 -1.78 -2.26
CA SER A 44 15.88 -2.82 -3.05
C SER A 44 14.38 -2.89 -2.75
N ALA A 45 13.99 -2.84 -1.47
CA ALA A 45 12.60 -2.83 -1.07
C ALA A 45 11.86 -1.60 -1.61
N LYS A 46 12.47 -0.41 -1.50
CA LYS A 46 11.94 0.84 -2.06
C LYS A 46 11.75 0.77 -3.58
N ALA A 47 12.73 0.20 -4.30
CA ALA A 47 12.63 0.00 -5.74
C ALA A 47 11.48 -0.96 -6.11
N THR A 48 11.29 -2.04 -5.35
CA THR A 48 10.16 -2.97 -5.52
C THR A 48 8.83 -2.24 -5.33
N CYS A 49 8.70 -1.43 -4.28
CA CYS A 49 7.46 -0.68 -4.00
C CYS A 49 7.17 0.35 -5.10
N SER A 50 8.20 1.05 -5.58
CA SER A 50 8.09 1.97 -6.72
C SER A 50 7.63 1.24 -8.00
N ASN A 51 8.18 0.05 -8.29
CA ASN A 51 7.78 -0.75 -9.43
C ASN A 51 6.33 -1.26 -9.33
N ASN A 52 5.87 -1.66 -8.14
CA ASN A 52 4.47 -2.06 -7.92
C ASN A 52 3.52 -0.87 -8.17
N LEU A 53 3.84 0.32 -7.64
CA LEU A 53 3.08 1.54 -7.93
C LEU A 53 3.08 1.87 -9.42
N LYS A 54 4.20 1.65 -10.12
CA LYS A 54 4.28 1.85 -11.57
C LYS A 54 3.33 0.90 -12.32
N GLN A 55 3.26 -0.37 -11.91
CA GLN A 55 2.33 -1.34 -12.50
C GLN A 55 0.87 -0.94 -12.26
N TRP A 56 0.50 -0.50 -11.05
CA TRP A 56 -0.84 0.02 -10.77
C TRP A 56 -1.17 1.26 -11.61
N SER A 57 -0.22 2.17 -11.78
CA SER A 57 -0.40 3.35 -12.61
C SER A 57 -0.57 3.02 -14.09
N LEU A 58 0.21 2.07 -14.61
CA LEU A 58 0.05 1.56 -15.98
C LEU A 58 -1.33 0.91 -16.16
N ALA A 59 -1.81 0.18 -15.14
CA ALA A 59 -3.14 -0.42 -15.17
C ALA A 59 -4.25 0.63 -15.27
N ILE A 60 -4.14 1.78 -14.56
CA ILE A 60 -5.08 2.90 -14.71
C ILE A 60 -5.08 3.43 -16.15
N HIS A 61 -3.91 3.61 -16.76
CA HIS A 61 -3.82 4.12 -18.13
C HIS A 61 -4.37 3.12 -19.16
N ASN A 62 -4.12 1.82 -18.96
CA ASN A 62 -4.68 0.78 -19.82
C ASN A 62 -6.22 0.71 -19.70
N TYR A 63 -6.73 0.84 -18.46
CA TYR A 63 -8.17 0.96 -18.23
C TYR A 63 -8.74 2.21 -18.93
N HIS A 64 -8.09 3.36 -18.76
CA HIS A 64 -8.48 4.60 -19.42
C HIS A 64 -8.48 4.48 -20.95
N SER A 65 -7.47 3.84 -21.53
CA SER A 65 -7.41 3.61 -22.99
C SER A 65 -8.56 2.75 -23.49
N THR A 66 -9.07 1.85 -22.65
CA THR A 66 -10.18 0.95 -22.99
C THR A 66 -11.55 1.62 -22.83
N PHE A 67 -11.74 2.39 -21.76
CA PHE A 67 -13.05 2.93 -21.36
C PHE A 67 -13.20 4.44 -21.51
N GLY A 68 -12.14 5.16 -21.88
CA GLY A 68 -12.15 6.63 -22.04
C GLY A 68 -12.16 7.40 -20.70
N SER A 69 -12.02 6.70 -19.58
CA SER A 69 -12.05 7.29 -18.24
C SER A 69 -11.25 6.46 -17.26
N PHE A 70 -10.89 7.04 -16.12
CA PHE A 70 -10.36 6.27 -14.99
C PHE A 70 -11.46 5.38 -14.38
N MET A 71 -11.05 4.27 -13.77
CA MET A 71 -11.96 3.42 -13.02
C MET A 71 -12.51 4.15 -11.79
N PRO A 72 -13.72 3.79 -11.30
CA PRO A 72 -14.19 4.28 -10.02
C PRO A 72 -13.31 3.78 -8.86
N ALA A 73 -13.12 4.61 -7.83
CA ALA A 73 -12.44 4.16 -6.61
C ALA A 73 -13.25 3.08 -5.87
N ALA A 74 -14.54 3.23 -5.86
CA ALA A 74 -15.49 2.24 -5.35
C ALA A 74 -16.88 2.51 -5.91
N VAL A 75 -17.66 1.44 -6.04
CA VAL A 75 -19.10 1.47 -6.34
C VAL A 75 -19.79 0.77 -5.18
N ALA A 76 -20.40 1.54 -4.26
CA ALA A 76 -21.00 0.97 -3.05
C ALA A 76 -22.35 0.31 -3.30
N ASN A 77 -23.12 0.75 -4.27
CA ASN A 77 -24.43 0.21 -4.63
C ASN A 77 -24.51 -0.11 -6.13
N PRO A 78 -25.10 -1.24 -6.50
CA PRO A 78 -25.68 -2.26 -5.63
C PRO A 78 -24.66 -3.25 -5.05
N ASN A 79 -23.47 -3.41 -5.65
CA ASN A 79 -22.65 -4.62 -5.48
C ASN A 79 -21.36 -4.42 -4.69
N ARG A 80 -21.10 -3.23 -4.15
CA ARG A 80 -19.92 -2.93 -3.31
C ARG A 80 -18.61 -3.43 -3.92
N ILE A 81 -18.17 -2.78 -5.01
CA ILE A 81 -16.95 -3.11 -5.74
C ILE A 81 -15.90 -2.03 -5.48
N SER A 82 -14.71 -2.43 -5.07
CA SER A 82 -13.56 -1.53 -4.90
C SER A 82 -12.66 -1.50 -6.14
N TRP A 83 -11.84 -0.48 -6.26
CA TRP A 83 -10.98 -0.17 -7.41
C TRP A 83 -10.10 -1.33 -7.92
N PRO A 84 -9.51 -2.22 -7.12
CA PRO A 84 -8.62 -3.26 -7.63
C PRO A 84 -9.32 -4.24 -8.57
N VAL A 85 -10.62 -4.48 -8.35
CA VAL A 85 -11.43 -5.38 -9.19
C VAL A 85 -11.48 -4.90 -10.65
N PHE A 86 -11.44 -3.59 -10.88
CA PHE A 86 -11.43 -3.00 -12.22
C PHE A 86 -10.05 -3.10 -12.87
N LEU A 87 -8.99 -3.15 -12.07
CA LEU A 87 -7.59 -3.14 -12.54
C LEU A 87 -6.95 -4.52 -12.64
N TRP A 88 -7.53 -5.58 -12.04
CA TRP A 88 -6.99 -6.93 -12.14
C TRP A 88 -6.67 -7.40 -13.56
N PRO A 89 -7.50 -7.13 -14.59
CA PRO A 89 -7.17 -7.53 -15.97
C PRO A 89 -5.89 -6.87 -16.51
N TYR A 90 -5.44 -5.77 -15.92
CA TYR A 90 -4.31 -4.97 -16.38
C TYR A 90 -3.03 -5.15 -15.54
N VAL A 91 -3.06 -6.07 -14.56
CA VAL A 91 -1.94 -6.39 -13.67
C VAL A 91 -1.64 -7.89 -13.62
N GLU A 92 -1.82 -8.57 -14.73
CA GLU A 92 -1.59 -10.02 -14.88
C GLU A 92 -2.46 -10.89 -13.94
N MET A 93 -3.65 -10.41 -13.60
CA MET A 93 -4.62 -11.12 -12.74
C MET A 93 -5.92 -11.46 -13.47
N ASP A 94 -5.87 -11.72 -14.78
CA ASP A 94 -7.04 -12.08 -15.59
C ASP A 94 -7.83 -13.25 -15.03
N ASN A 95 -7.13 -14.27 -14.53
CA ASN A 95 -7.78 -15.43 -13.92
C ASN A 95 -8.60 -15.06 -12.68
N THR A 96 -8.13 -14.10 -11.88
CA THR A 96 -8.86 -13.57 -10.72
C THR A 96 -10.03 -12.70 -11.18
N ALA A 97 -9.80 -11.81 -12.14
CA ALA A 97 -10.82 -10.94 -12.70
C ALA A 97 -11.98 -11.72 -13.32
N ASN A 98 -11.68 -12.79 -14.07
CA ASN A 98 -12.69 -13.63 -14.73
C ASN A 98 -13.51 -14.48 -13.76
N LYS A 99 -13.00 -14.77 -12.57
CA LYS A 99 -13.71 -15.51 -11.51
C LYS A 99 -14.55 -14.61 -10.62
N TYR A 100 -14.25 -13.32 -10.58
CA TYR A 100 -14.99 -12.37 -9.74
C TYR A 100 -16.33 -12.02 -10.38
N ASP A 101 -17.40 -12.29 -9.67
CA ASP A 101 -18.77 -11.96 -10.12
C ASP A 101 -19.11 -10.53 -9.70
N LYS A 102 -19.09 -9.61 -10.68
CA LYS A 102 -19.42 -8.19 -10.47
C LYS A 102 -20.92 -7.93 -10.23
N THR A 103 -21.77 -8.92 -10.40
CA THR A 103 -23.21 -8.83 -10.07
C THR A 103 -23.48 -9.09 -8.61
N LEU A 104 -22.49 -9.57 -7.87
CA LEU A 104 -22.52 -9.91 -6.44
C LEU A 104 -21.65 -8.97 -5.63
N GLY A 105 -22.00 -8.75 -4.36
CA GLY A 105 -21.11 -8.07 -3.43
C GLY A 105 -19.85 -8.88 -3.13
N PHE A 106 -18.77 -8.21 -2.72
CA PHE A 106 -17.51 -8.89 -2.41
C PHE A 106 -17.66 -9.95 -1.32
N TRP A 107 -18.65 -9.82 -0.42
CA TRP A 107 -18.93 -10.75 0.70
C TRP A 107 -19.78 -11.97 0.31
N GLN A 108 -20.35 -12.01 -0.91
CA GLN A 108 -21.23 -13.08 -1.35
C GLN A 108 -20.43 -14.28 -1.89
N PRO A 109 -21.02 -15.50 -1.87
CA PRO A 109 -20.37 -16.72 -2.38
C PRO A 109 -19.86 -16.56 -3.81
N ASN A 110 -18.79 -17.25 -4.13
CA ASN A 110 -17.84 -17.15 -5.23
C ASN A 110 -16.84 -16.00 -5.03
N ASN A 111 -17.26 -14.77 -4.76
CA ASN A 111 -16.35 -13.67 -4.46
C ASN A 111 -15.66 -13.93 -3.11
N THR A 112 -16.42 -14.24 -2.07
CA THR A 112 -15.88 -14.64 -0.76
C THR A 112 -16.63 -15.87 -0.23
N ILE A 113 -15.88 -16.86 0.23
CA ILE A 113 -16.43 -18.03 0.94
C ILE A 113 -16.07 -17.84 2.41
N GLN A 114 -17.08 -17.68 3.26
CA GLN A 114 -16.90 -17.32 4.66
C GLN A 114 -15.95 -18.25 5.41
N ASN A 115 -15.07 -17.66 6.21
CA ASN A 115 -14.09 -18.33 7.06
C ASN A 115 -13.12 -19.25 6.29
N THR A 116 -12.90 -18.98 4.99
CA THR A 116 -11.96 -19.71 4.15
C THR A 116 -11.18 -18.78 3.22
N HIS A 117 -10.08 -19.28 2.66
CA HIS A 117 -9.31 -18.62 1.61
C HIS A 117 -9.70 -19.05 0.19
N ASN A 118 -10.80 -19.76 0.02
CA ASN A 118 -11.20 -20.31 -1.27
C ASN A 118 -11.97 -19.31 -2.15
N GLY A 119 -12.40 -18.17 -1.58
CA GLY A 119 -13.04 -17.09 -2.34
C GLY A 119 -12.04 -16.31 -3.20
N VAL A 120 -12.53 -15.72 -4.29
CA VAL A 120 -11.73 -14.91 -5.23
C VAL A 120 -11.05 -13.73 -4.51
N CYS A 121 -11.74 -13.10 -3.57
CA CYS A 121 -11.24 -11.97 -2.79
C CYS A 121 -10.02 -12.30 -1.92
N SER A 122 -9.78 -13.58 -1.62
CA SER A 122 -8.60 -14.04 -0.86
C SER A 122 -7.36 -14.29 -1.73
N THR A 123 -7.47 -14.10 -3.05
CA THR A 123 -6.32 -14.27 -3.96
C THR A 123 -5.29 -13.18 -3.70
N THR A 124 -4.06 -13.59 -3.41
CA THR A 124 -2.92 -12.70 -3.19
C THR A 124 -2.05 -12.59 -4.44
N ALA A 125 -1.37 -11.46 -4.58
CA ALA A 125 -0.40 -11.23 -5.67
C ALA A 125 0.76 -10.38 -5.16
N LYS A 126 1.97 -10.58 -5.70
CA LYS A 126 3.17 -9.85 -5.29
C LYS A 126 3.01 -8.32 -5.42
N ILE A 127 2.27 -7.88 -6.41
CA ILE A 127 1.98 -6.47 -6.67
C ILE A 127 1.23 -5.79 -5.50
N TYR A 128 0.58 -6.54 -4.62
CA TYR A 128 -0.15 -5.99 -3.47
C TYR A 128 0.76 -5.53 -2.34
N TYR A 129 2.01 -6.02 -2.31
CA TYR A 129 2.85 -5.91 -1.11
C TYR A 129 4.12 -5.12 -1.36
N CYS A 130 4.42 -4.21 -0.45
CA CYS A 130 5.69 -3.52 -0.42
C CYS A 130 6.83 -4.48 -0.04
N GLY A 131 8.00 -4.34 -0.67
CA GLY A 131 9.16 -5.19 -0.42
C GLY A 131 9.71 -5.12 1.02
N SER A 132 9.45 -4.03 1.75
CA SER A 132 9.78 -3.87 3.17
C SER A 132 8.65 -4.30 4.10
N GLY A 133 7.49 -4.69 3.56
CA GLY A 133 6.30 -5.09 4.28
C GLY A 133 6.11 -6.61 4.36
N ARG A 134 5.00 -6.99 4.96
CA ARG A 134 4.54 -8.37 5.02
C ARG A 134 4.00 -8.82 3.66
N GLN A 135 4.35 -10.02 3.23
CA GLN A 135 3.83 -10.67 2.03
C GLN A 135 2.60 -11.54 2.37
N ASP A 136 1.76 -11.81 1.38
CA ASP A 136 0.57 -12.67 1.48
C ASP A 136 -0.39 -12.32 2.62
N ALA A 137 -0.43 -11.04 2.99
CA ALA A 137 -1.27 -10.53 4.06
C ALA A 137 -2.76 -10.64 3.68
N LYS A 138 -3.57 -11.09 4.63
CA LYS A 138 -5.01 -11.27 4.47
C LYS A 138 -5.77 -10.58 5.58
N TRP A 139 -7.01 -10.26 5.31
CA TRP A 139 -7.97 -9.83 6.29
C TRP A 139 -8.74 -11.06 6.79
N GLN A 140 -8.73 -11.26 8.11
CA GLN A 140 -9.50 -12.27 8.82
C GLN A 140 -10.21 -11.68 10.05
N GLY A 141 -10.34 -10.35 10.10
CA GLY A 141 -10.99 -9.66 11.21
C GLY A 141 -12.51 -9.84 11.25
N ASP A 142 -13.10 -10.37 10.17
CA ASP A 142 -14.51 -10.80 10.07
C ASP A 142 -14.60 -12.16 9.36
N SER A 143 -15.81 -12.64 9.09
CA SER A 143 -16.02 -13.91 8.38
C SER A 143 -15.75 -13.83 6.87
N TYR A 144 -15.54 -12.64 6.30
CA TYR A 144 -15.34 -12.42 4.86
C TYR A 144 -13.86 -12.24 4.55
N TRP A 145 -13.10 -13.35 4.55
CA TRP A 145 -11.65 -13.32 4.38
C TRP A 145 -11.25 -12.89 2.98
N ARG A 146 -10.29 -11.96 2.91
CA ARG A 146 -9.85 -11.33 1.67
C ARG A 146 -8.38 -10.89 1.72
N ALA A 147 -7.79 -10.57 0.58
CA ALA A 147 -6.43 -10.07 0.49
C ALA A 147 -6.34 -8.65 1.08
N ARG A 148 -5.16 -8.29 1.61
CA ARG A 148 -4.76 -6.93 1.98
C ARG A 148 -3.76 -6.39 0.96
N SER A 149 -3.57 -5.07 0.93
CA SER A 149 -2.56 -4.40 0.12
C SER A 149 -1.90 -3.24 0.86
N ASN A 150 -0.64 -2.98 0.56
CA ASN A 150 0.03 -1.74 0.98
C ASN A 150 -0.33 -0.55 0.10
N TYR A 151 -0.98 -0.75 -1.06
CA TYR A 151 -1.25 0.31 -2.00
C TYR A 151 -2.71 0.71 -1.97
N VAL A 152 -2.94 2.01 -1.91
CA VAL A 152 -4.26 2.62 -1.75
C VAL A 152 -4.39 3.85 -2.64
N ILE A 153 -5.63 4.14 -3.03
CA ILE A 153 -5.96 5.21 -3.95
C ILE A 153 -6.14 6.55 -3.23
N ASN A 154 -5.80 7.65 -3.91
CA ASN A 154 -5.97 9.01 -3.40
C ASN A 154 -7.46 9.36 -3.24
N TRP A 155 -7.82 9.83 -2.04
CA TRP A 155 -9.18 10.33 -1.75
C TRP A 155 -9.24 11.85 -1.56
N GLY A 156 -8.11 12.53 -1.52
CA GLY A 156 -8.02 13.97 -1.32
C GLY A 156 -7.91 14.40 0.15
N PRO A 157 -8.00 15.71 0.41
CA PRO A 157 -7.75 16.29 1.72
C PRO A 157 -9.01 16.32 2.62
N VAL A 158 -9.87 15.29 2.54
CA VAL A 158 -11.14 15.26 3.26
C VAL A 158 -11.33 13.98 4.05
N ARG A 159 -11.99 14.10 5.21
CA ARG A 159 -12.45 12.93 5.97
C ARG A 159 -13.64 12.27 5.27
N MET A 160 -13.72 10.97 5.41
CA MET A 160 -14.86 10.18 4.95
C MET A 160 -15.83 9.94 6.11
N PRO A 161 -16.97 10.62 6.15
CA PRO A 161 -17.98 10.30 7.16
C PRO A 161 -18.57 8.91 6.90
N LEU A 162 -18.90 8.22 7.99
CA LEU A 162 -19.55 6.91 7.91
C LEU A 162 -20.95 7.02 7.27
N LEU A 163 -21.65 8.10 7.60
CA LEU A 163 -23.01 8.42 7.12
C LEU A 163 -23.09 9.93 6.89
N GLY A 164 -23.84 10.33 5.86
CA GLY A 164 -24.12 11.74 5.57
C GLY A 164 -23.30 12.34 4.42
N ALA A 165 -23.55 13.62 4.16
CA ALA A 165 -22.89 14.36 3.09
C ALA A 165 -21.41 14.57 3.42
N ALA A 166 -20.51 14.09 2.58
CA ALA A 166 -19.12 14.46 2.65
C ALA A 166 -18.86 15.78 1.93
N PRO A 167 -17.84 16.52 2.35
CA PRO A 167 -17.39 17.65 1.59
C PRO A 167 -16.97 17.20 0.19
N GLN A 168 -17.24 18.04 -0.80
CA GLN A 168 -16.75 17.79 -2.14
C GLN A 168 -15.22 17.74 -2.10
N THR A 169 -14.66 16.67 -2.65
CA THR A 169 -13.23 16.57 -2.90
C THR A 169 -12.97 16.83 -4.37
N TYR A 170 -11.93 17.59 -4.67
CA TYR A 170 -11.43 17.74 -6.04
C TYR A 170 -10.42 16.65 -6.40
N SER A 171 -10.30 15.61 -5.62
CA SER A 171 -9.52 14.42 -5.97
C SER A 171 -10.06 13.74 -7.23
N PRO A 172 -9.23 13.08 -8.05
CA PRO A 172 -9.66 12.30 -9.20
C PRO A 172 -10.69 11.23 -8.87
N TRP A 173 -10.67 10.73 -7.65
CA TRP A 173 -11.58 9.70 -7.13
C TRP A 173 -12.43 10.25 -5.99
N GLY A 174 -13.64 9.75 -5.89
CA GLY A 174 -14.61 10.16 -4.89
C GLY A 174 -16.01 9.76 -5.29
N TYR A 175 -17.00 10.34 -4.62
CA TYR A 175 -18.40 10.26 -5.02
C TYR A 175 -18.89 11.63 -5.44
N THR A 176 -19.78 11.68 -6.43
CA THR A 176 -20.49 12.90 -6.86
C THR A 176 -21.72 13.15 -6.00
N ASP A 177 -22.33 12.09 -5.49
CA ASP A 177 -23.42 12.12 -4.52
C ASP A 177 -23.05 11.25 -3.33
N PHE A 178 -22.88 11.91 -2.18
CA PHE A 178 -22.45 11.24 -0.98
C PHE A 178 -23.59 10.53 -0.24
N SER A 179 -24.82 10.98 -0.43
CA SER A 179 -26.01 10.32 0.11
C SER A 179 -26.26 8.98 -0.59
N ASN A 180 -25.81 8.89 -1.84
CA ASN A 180 -25.88 7.68 -2.64
C ASN A 180 -24.50 7.30 -3.20
N ARG A 181 -23.75 6.45 -2.49
CA ARG A 181 -22.43 5.95 -2.90
C ARG A 181 -22.44 5.14 -4.21
N ALA A 182 -23.59 4.97 -4.85
CA ALA A 182 -23.71 4.40 -6.18
C ALA A 182 -23.22 5.34 -7.29
N SER A 183 -23.00 6.62 -6.99
CA SER A 183 -22.57 7.65 -7.95
C SER A 183 -21.06 7.98 -7.77
N PRO A 184 -20.13 7.08 -8.15
CA PRO A 184 -18.72 7.37 -8.08
C PRO A 184 -18.35 8.48 -9.05
N ARG A 185 -17.34 9.27 -8.70
CA ARG A 185 -16.73 10.21 -9.66
C ARG A 185 -16.00 9.41 -10.72
N ILE A 186 -16.29 9.77 -11.99
CA ILE A 186 -15.59 9.27 -13.15
C ILE A 186 -14.77 10.43 -13.73
N SER A 187 -13.45 10.34 -13.60
CA SER A 187 -12.51 11.32 -14.13
C SER A 187 -11.89 10.80 -15.43
N ASN A 188 -11.52 11.73 -16.30
CA ASN A 188 -10.73 11.45 -17.49
C ASN A 188 -9.55 12.42 -17.56
N LEU A 189 -8.56 12.16 -18.40
CA LEU A 189 -7.33 12.95 -18.48
C LEU A 189 -7.56 14.44 -18.82
N ASP A 190 -8.68 14.78 -19.45
CA ASP A 190 -9.02 16.16 -19.80
C ASP A 190 -9.49 17.00 -18.59
N LYS A 191 -9.73 16.36 -17.46
CA LYS A 191 -10.27 16.99 -16.24
C LYS A 191 -9.22 17.30 -15.17
N PHE A 192 -7.98 17.54 -15.57
CA PHE A 192 -6.87 17.84 -14.67
C PHE A 192 -6.27 19.23 -14.96
N PRO A 193 -6.95 20.34 -14.59
CA PRO A 193 -6.40 21.69 -14.74
C PRO A 193 -5.05 21.88 -14.07
N ASP A 194 -4.81 21.20 -12.91
CA ASP A 194 -3.55 21.27 -12.17
C ASP A 194 -2.45 20.40 -12.79
N GLY A 195 -2.80 19.58 -13.80
CA GLY A 195 -1.92 18.66 -14.50
C GLY A 195 -1.85 17.29 -13.87
N THR A 196 -1.82 16.25 -14.70
CA THR A 196 -1.75 14.86 -14.27
C THR A 196 -0.44 14.51 -13.55
N SER A 197 0.64 15.23 -13.87
CA SER A 197 1.95 15.09 -13.21
C SER A 197 1.99 15.69 -11.80
N ASN A 198 1.01 16.53 -11.46
CA ASN A 198 0.88 17.18 -10.15
C ASN A 198 -0.26 16.61 -9.31
N THR A 199 -0.94 15.57 -9.78
CA THR A 199 -2.06 14.97 -9.08
C THR A 199 -1.74 13.54 -8.67
N LEU A 200 -1.80 13.25 -7.38
CA LEU A 200 -1.57 11.92 -6.78
C LEU A 200 -2.60 10.90 -7.27
N ALA A 201 -2.13 9.70 -7.60
CA ALA A 201 -2.98 8.55 -7.89
C ALA A 201 -3.00 7.55 -6.74
N PHE A 202 -1.87 6.94 -6.42
CA PHE A 202 -1.71 5.96 -5.33
C PHE A 202 -0.61 6.37 -4.37
N SER A 203 -0.70 5.84 -3.15
CA SER A 203 0.39 5.85 -2.18
C SER A 203 0.38 4.58 -1.34
N GLU A 204 1.25 4.52 -0.35
CA GLU A 204 1.44 3.38 0.53
C GLU A 204 0.67 3.55 1.84
N VAL A 205 0.19 2.43 2.40
CA VAL A 205 -0.28 2.33 3.78
C VAL A 205 0.36 1.16 4.48
N LEU A 206 0.48 1.25 5.79
CA LEU A 206 0.86 0.12 6.62
C LEU A 206 -0.37 -0.78 6.87
N MET A 207 -0.11 -2.07 6.94
CA MET A 207 -1.08 -3.09 7.33
C MET A 207 -0.67 -3.67 8.69
N HIS A 208 -1.64 -4.13 9.45
CA HIS A 208 -1.37 -4.86 10.68
C HIS A 208 -0.64 -6.19 10.40
N ASP A 209 0.30 -6.56 11.28
CA ASP A 209 1.14 -7.74 11.09
C ASP A 209 0.39 -9.08 11.37
N ASN A 210 -0.84 -9.03 11.92
CA ASN A 210 -1.70 -10.18 12.18
C ASN A 210 -2.94 -10.15 11.28
N ASP A 211 -3.25 -11.26 10.60
CA ASP A 211 -4.42 -11.40 9.72
C ASP A 211 -5.75 -11.29 10.48
N ALA A 212 -5.81 -11.82 11.68
CA ALA A 212 -7.02 -11.78 12.52
C ALA A 212 -7.25 -10.40 13.18
N ALA A 213 -6.32 -9.45 13.03
CA ALA A 213 -6.50 -8.12 13.57
C ALA A 213 -7.65 -7.39 12.86
N ALA A 214 -8.60 -6.91 13.64
CA ALA A 214 -9.74 -6.13 13.17
C ALA A 214 -9.29 -4.69 12.86
N ASP A 215 -8.54 -4.51 11.77
CA ASP A 215 -7.96 -3.23 11.35
C ASP A 215 -8.15 -3.02 9.84
N PHE A 216 -8.88 -1.99 9.45
CA PHE A 216 -9.23 -1.73 8.05
C PHE A 216 -8.06 -1.23 7.18
N ARG A 217 -6.93 -0.87 7.76
CA ARG A 217 -5.78 -0.42 6.95
C ARG A 217 -5.25 -1.56 6.09
N GLY A 218 -5.17 -1.28 4.80
CA GLY A 218 -4.78 -2.26 3.80
C GLY A 218 -5.89 -3.20 3.34
N ASP A 219 -7.11 -3.11 3.87
CA ASP A 219 -8.28 -3.81 3.34
C ASP A 219 -8.77 -3.09 2.07
N PHE A 220 -8.25 -3.45 0.91
CA PHE A 220 -8.50 -2.73 -0.34
C PHE A 220 -9.60 -3.34 -1.22
N ILE A 221 -10.05 -4.54 -0.89
CA ILE A 221 -11.18 -5.20 -1.58
C ILE A 221 -12.52 -4.66 -1.10
N ASN A 222 -12.60 -4.26 0.17
CA ASN A 222 -13.78 -3.65 0.75
C ASN A 222 -13.93 -2.20 0.27
N ASP A 223 -15.13 -1.79 -0.08
CA ASP A 223 -15.47 -0.44 -0.52
C ASP A 223 -15.82 0.52 0.64
N ASP A 224 -15.79 0.05 1.88
CA ASP A 224 -16.07 0.88 3.05
C ASP A 224 -15.17 2.13 3.08
N THR A 225 -15.67 3.18 3.73
CA THR A 225 -15.13 4.54 3.63
C THR A 225 -13.66 4.67 4.01
N GLN A 226 -13.11 3.70 4.73
CA GLN A 226 -11.73 3.70 5.23
C GLN A 226 -10.89 2.59 4.59
N CYS A 227 -11.45 1.86 3.64
CA CYS A 227 -10.78 0.75 2.99
C CYS A 227 -10.22 1.15 1.64
N GLY A 228 -9.01 0.73 1.32
CA GLY A 228 -8.39 0.92 0.01
C GLY A 228 -8.07 2.37 -0.38
N ARG A 229 -8.07 3.33 0.56
CA ARG A 229 -7.89 4.76 0.31
C ARG A 229 -6.91 5.38 1.29
N PHE A 230 -6.30 6.51 0.88
CA PHE A 230 -5.60 7.42 1.80
C PHE A 230 -6.09 8.85 1.61
N MET A 231 -5.97 9.65 2.67
CA MET A 231 -6.32 11.06 2.70
C MET A 231 -5.08 11.90 3.01
N THR A 232 -5.03 13.09 2.44
CA THR A 232 -3.90 14.03 2.62
C THR A 232 -4.15 15.06 3.73
N ILE A 233 -4.96 14.70 4.74
CA ILE A 233 -5.23 15.53 5.92
C ILE A 233 -3.99 15.68 6.80
N ASP A 234 -3.19 14.62 6.87
CA ASP A 234 -1.88 14.60 7.53
C ASP A 234 -0.78 14.34 6.50
N THR A 235 0.43 14.83 6.74
CA THR A 235 1.59 14.55 5.89
C THR A 235 1.99 13.08 5.97
N PRO A 236 2.82 12.55 5.06
CA PRO A 236 3.24 11.15 5.09
C PRO A 236 3.83 10.74 6.44
N ASN A 237 3.49 9.54 6.90
CA ASN A 237 3.95 8.94 8.16
C ASN A 237 3.63 9.76 9.42
N SER A 238 2.67 10.69 9.35
CA SER A 238 2.30 11.55 10.48
C SER A 238 0.84 11.42 10.89
N GLY A 239 0.46 12.11 11.97
CA GLY A 239 -0.91 12.14 12.48
C GLY A 239 -1.38 10.79 13.07
N VAL A 240 -2.65 10.77 13.45
CA VAL A 240 -3.35 9.60 14.00
C VAL A 240 -4.47 9.23 13.04
N ASP A 241 -4.52 7.99 12.59
CA ASP A 241 -5.59 7.51 11.72
C ASP A 241 -6.91 7.45 12.49
N GLU A 242 -8.00 7.75 11.84
CA GLU A 242 -9.35 7.70 12.40
C GLU A 242 -10.14 6.60 11.67
N LEU A 243 -10.59 5.60 12.40
CA LEU A 243 -11.27 4.44 11.85
C LEU A 243 -12.60 4.24 12.56
N SER A 244 -13.65 3.97 11.80
CA SER A 244 -14.99 3.78 12.36
C SER A 244 -15.26 2.32 12.79
N GLY A 245 -16.30 2.13 13.60
CA GLY A 245 -16.84 0.81 13.89
C GLY A 245 -15.94 -0.14 14.70
N GLY A 246 -14.89 0.37 15.35
CA GLY A 246 -13.97 -0.46 16.13
C GLY A 246 -12.92 -1.20 15.29
N TRP A 247 -12.79 -0.87 14.00
CA TRP A 247 -11.84 -1.49 13.07
C TRP A 247 -10.47 -0.82 13.09
N CYS A 248 -9.92 -0.62 14.28
CA CYS A 248 -8.66 0.05 14.54
C CYS A 248 -7.89 -0.73 15.61
N VAL A 249 -6.73 -1.24 15.28
CA VAL A 249 -5.76 -1.81 16.20
C VAL A 249 -4.61 -0.84 16.35
N ASN A 250 -4.59 -0.11 17.47
CA ASN A 250 -3.61 0.95 17.70
C ASN A 250 -2.20 0.40 17.91
N ASP A 251 -1.26 0.78 17.05
CA ASP A 251 0.17 0.72 17.28
C ASP A 251 0.69 2.15 17.39
N ALA A 252 0.92 2.60 18.61
CA ALA A 252 1.28 3.99 18.90
C ALA A 252 2.57 4.50 18.23
N VAL A 253 3.42 3.58 17.76
CA VAL A 253 4.70 3.91 17.13
C VAL A 253 4.61 3.88 15.60
N LYS A 254 4.03 2.83 15.03
CA LYS A 254 4.06 2.59 13.59
C LYS A 254 2.79 3.08 12.89
N MET A 255 1.65 2.84 13.50
CA MET A 255 0.33 3.10 12.91
C MET A 255 -0.66 3.49 14.00
N PRO A 256 -0.49 4.69 14.60
CA PRO A 256 -1.42 5.15 15.63
C PRO A 256 -2.82 5.33 15.02
N CYS A 257 -3.84 4.86 15.74
CA CYS A 257 -5.21 5.08 15.34
C CYS A 257 -6.17 5.22 16.53
N ILE A 258 -7.28 5.87 16.27
CA ILE A 258 -8.42 5.98 17.19
C ILE A 258 -9.71 5.57 16.49
N VAL A 259 -10.68 5.13 17.27
CA VAL A 259 -12.04 4.90 16.78
C VAL A 259 -12.77 6.24 16.67
N SER A 260 -13.30 6.54 15.50
CA SER A 260 -14.01 7.79 15.19
C SER A 260 -15.23 7.53 14.31
N GLY A 261 -16.18 8.46 14.30
CA GLY A 261 -17.31 8.44 13.35
C GLY A 261 -16.91 8.79 11.90
N ASN A 262 -15.69 9.27 11.70
CA ASN A 262 -15.15 9.65 10.39
C ASN A 262 -13.92 8.82 10.05
N GLY A 263 -13.71 8.55 8.77
CA GLY A 263 -12.52 7.88 8.27
C GLY A 263 -11.42 8.86 7.88
N LYS A 264 -10.20 8.64 8.37
CA LYS A 264 -8.98 9.31 7.94
C LYS A 264 -7.83 8.33 8.04
N ILE A 265 -7.15 8.07 6.93
CA ILE A 265 -5.97 7.22 6.86
C ILE A 265 -4.86 8.01 6.17
N ALA A 266 -3.75 8.23 6.84
CA ALA A 266 -2.58 8.86 6.27
C ALA A 266 -1.80 7.90 5.37
N ALA A 267 -1.11 8.43 4.37
CA ALA A 267 -0.10 7.66 3.64
C ALA A 267 1.04 7.27 4.60
N ARG A 268 1.39 5.98 4.65
CA ARG A 268 2.41 5.45 5.57
C ARG A 268 3.23 4.36 4.92
N SER A 269 4.52 4.33 5.19
CA SER A 269 5.41 3.27 4.74
C SER A 269 6.45 2.90 5.82
N ARG A 270 7.15 1.79 5.58
CA ARG A 270 8.33 1.40 6.38
C ARG A 270 9.62 2.03 5.85
N HIS A 271 9.55 2.80 4.76
CA HIS A 271 10.71 3.47 4.16
C HIS A 271 11.16 4.65 5.01
N SER A 272 12.48 4.76 5.20
CA SER A 272 13.04 5.89 5.95
C SER A 272 12.80 7.21 5.23
N GLY A 273 12.16 8.15 5.91
CA GLY A 273 12.05 9.54 5.49
C GLY A 273 10.86 9.90 4.59
N GLY A 274 10.00 8.95 4.20
CA GLY A 274 8.84 9.27 3.34
C GLY A 274 8.06 8.06 2.85
N VAL A 275 7.23 8.30 1.83
CA VAL A 275 6.41 7.29 1.15
C VAL A 275 6.65 7.33 -0.36
N ASN A 276 6.51 6.20 -1.03
CA ASN A 276 6.38 6.23 -2.49
C ASN A 276 4.94 6.63 -2.86
N ALA A 277 4.83 7.50 -3.83
CA ALA A 277 3.54 7.91 -4.39
C ALA A 277 3.58 7.87 -5.91
N SER A 278 2.50 7.47 -6.54
CA SER A 278 2.30 7.60 -7.98
C SER A 278 1.41 8.78 -8.30
N PHE A 279 1.63 9.36 -9.47
CA PHE A 279 0.85 10.46 -10.01
C PHE A 279 -0.03 9.99 -11.17
N CYS A 280 -1.02 10.80 -11.51
CA CYS A 280 -1.99 10.47 -12.56
C CYS A 280 -1.38 10.41 -13.97
N ASP A 281 -0.16 10.91 -14.18
CA ASP A 281 0.63 10.72 -15.40
C ASP A 281 1.44 9.41 -15.43
N GLY A 282 1.36 8.62 -14.36
CA GLY A 282 2.11 7.37 -14.20
C GLY A 282 3.54 7.55 -13.70
N SER A 283 3.99 8.77 -13.36
CA SER A 283 5.28 8.99 -12.70
C SER A 283 5.23 8.52 -11.23
N ILE A 284 6.38 8.09 -10.72
CA ILE A 284 6.53 7.66 -9.33
C ILE A 284 7.57 8.57 -8.67
N ARG A 285 7.22 9.10 -7.49
CA ARG A 285 8.11 9.94 -6.70
C ARG A 285 8.14 9.48 -5.25
N PHE A 286 9.28 9.67 -4.61
CA PHE A 286 9.38 9.49 -3.17
C PHE A 286 9.08 10.81 -2.49
N VAL A 287 7.98 10.88 -1.76
CA VAL A 287 7.53 12.08 -1.07
C VAL A 287 8.04 12.07 0.36
N SER A 288 8.77 13.13 0.73
CA SER A 288 9.36 13.27 2.06
C SER A 288 8.30 13.46 3.16
N ASN A 289 8.59 12.97 4.37
CA ASN A 289 7.80 13.27 5.56
C ASN A 289 7.78 14.78 5.90
N SER A 290 8.77 15.53 5.42
CA SER A 290 8.92 16.97 5.64
C SER A 290 8.18 17.84 4.62
N ILE A 291 7.45 17.22 3.68
CA ILE A 291 6.60 17.99 2.75
C ILE A 291 5.64 18.89 3.53
N SER A 292 5.43 20.11 3.05
CA SER A 292 4.45 21.00 3.66
C SER A 292 3.04 20.40 3.50
N LEU A 293 2.20 20.55 4.50
CA LEU A 293 0.81 20.06 4.45
C LEU A 293 0.04 20.69 3.28
N VAL A 294 0.28 21.96 3.00
CA VAL A 294 -0.34 22.69 1.88
C VAL A 294 0.03 22.04 0.55
N THR A 295 1.32 21.79 0.32
CA THR A 295 1.79 21.10 -0.90
C THR A 295 1.21 19.69 -1.00
N TRP A 296 1.20 18.91 0.11
CA TRP A 296 0.67 17.56 0.12
C TRP A 296 -0.82 17.50 -0.21
N GLN A 297 -1.60 18.45 0.31
CA GLN A 297 -3.02 18.59 0.00
C GLN A 297 -3.26 19.03 -1.44
N ALA A 298 -2.50 20.01 -1.93
CA ALA A 298 -2.57 20.48 -3.32
C ALA A 298 -2.33 19.34 -4.32
N LEU A 299 -1.32 18.48 -4.07
CA LEU A 299 -1.04 17.31 -4.91
C LEU A 299 -2.17 16.26 -4.91
N SER A 300 -3.10 16.31 -3.98
CA SER A 300 -4.19 15.33 -3.91
C SER A 300 -5.45 15.76 -4.66
N THR A 301 -5.49 16.98 -5.17
CA THR A 301 -6.61 17.53 -5.95
C THR A 301 -6.24 17.61 -7.44
N MET A 302 -7.23 17.60 -8.33
CA MET A 302 -7.04 17.72 -9.78
C MET A 302 -7.47 19.09 -10.33
N ASN A 303 -8.12 19.91 -9.49
CA ASN A 303 -8.73 21.18 -9.88
C ASN A 303 -8.84 22.10 -8.65
N GLY A 304 -7.77 22.22 -7.88
CA GLY A 304 -7.71 23.14 -6.73
C GLY A 304 -7.12 24.48 -7.10
N SER A 305 -6.38 24.54 -8.21
CA SER A 305 -5.62 25.73 -8.66
C SER A 305 -4.66 26.25 -7.57
N GLU A 306 -4.18 25.37 -6.72
CA GLU A 306 -3.27 25.72 -5.63
C GLU A 306 -1.85 25.94 -6.17
N VAL A 307 -1.18 26.96 -5.62
CA VAL A 307 0.24 27.18 -5.84
C VAL A 307 1.03 26.34 -4.82
N PHE A 308 1.90 25.47 -5.27
CA PHE A 308 2.75 24.65 -4.42
C PHE A 308 4.23 24.74 -4.84
N ASP A 309 5.13 24.40 -3.91
CA ASP A 309 6.57 24.31 -4.20
C ASP A 309 6.84 23.10 -5.11
N PRO A 310 7.35 23.27 -6.33
CA PRO A 310 7.64 22.15 -7.23
C PRO A 310 8.84 21.30 -6.80
N ASN A 311 9.62 21.74 -5.81
CA ASN A 311 10.86 21.08 -5.33
C ASN A 311 10.66 20.26 -4.04
N TYR A 312 9.44 19.79 -3.78
CA TYR A 312 9.11 18.95 -2.59
C TYR A 312 9.70 17.54 -2.66
#